data_890dce409246f2dea63c78f9d633d088
#
_entry.id   890dce409246f2dea63c78f9d633d088
#
_cell.length_a   1.000
_cell.length_b   1.000
_cell.length_c   1.000
_cell.angle_alpha   90.00
_cell.angle_beta   90.00
_cell.angle_gamma   90.00
#
_symmetry.space_group_name_H-M   'P 1'
#
loop_
_entity.id
_entity.type
_entity.pdbx_description
1 polymer ?
#
loop_
_entity_poly.entity_id
_entity_poly.type
_entity_poly.pdbx_seq_one_letter_code
_entity_poly.pdbx_strand_id
1 'polypeptide(L)'
;MILLNTNLVSEPLRPAPEVRVIDWIDEPPLETLYLSAITVAELRAGVALLPAGKRRSILHENLEKRVLPMFVGRVLPFDMACTNAYAELLAKVRAAGRGIDTADACIAAVAVANGFSVATRDTGPFQTAGLTVINPWKDV
;
A
#
# COMPACT_ATOMS: atom_id res chain seq x y z
N MET A 1 -7.23 -11.86 -3.28
CA MET A 1 -7.34 -10.45 -2.85
C MET A 1 -5.94 -9.87 -2.71
N ILE A 2 -5.76 -8.63 -3.10
CA ILE A 2 -4.47 -7.96 -3.17
C ILE A 2 -4.53 -6.66 -2.37
N LEU A 3 -3.62 -6.50 -1.42
CA LEU A 3 -3.43 -5.26 -0.70
C LEU A 3 -2.42 -4.41 -1.48
N LEU A 4 -2.83 -3.21 -1.88
CA LEU A 4 -1.95 -2.29 -2.59
C LEU A 4 -1.12 -1.49 -1.60
N ASN A 5 0.21 -1.55 -1.73
CA ASN A 5 1.07 -0.70 -0.92
C ASN A 5 0.95 0.76 -1.37
N THR A 6 1.36 1.68 -0.52
CA THR A 6 1.25 3.12 -0.75
C THR A 6 1.85 3.56 -2.07
N ASN A 7 3.02 3.02 -2.43
CA ASN A 7 3.70 3.38 -3.68
C ASN A 7 2.89 3.00 -4.93
N LEU A 8 2.06 1.96 -4.88
CA LEU A 8 1.16 1.59 -5.97
C LEU A 8 0.07 2.64 -6.18
N VAL A 9 -0.55 3.05 -5.09
CA VAL A 9 -1.68 4.00 -5.13
C VAL A 9 -1.19 5.40 -5.47
N SER A 10 0.01 5.78 -5.05
CA SER A 10 0.59 7.09 -5.34
C SER A 10 1.14 7.21 -6.76
N GLU A 11 1.47 6.11 -7.43
CA GLU A 11 2.05 6.16 -8.77
C GLU A 11 1.18 6.92 -9.78
N PRO A 12 -0.14 6.67 -9.88
CA PRO A 12 -1.01 7.42 -10.79
C PRO A 12 -1.10 8.92 -10.50
N LEU A 13 -0.76 9.35 -9.28
CA LEU A 13 -0.79 10.75 -8.87
C LEU A 13 0.46 11.53 -9.25
N ARG A 14 1.50 10.86 -9.74
CA ARG A 14 2.75 11.47 -10.18
C ARG A 14 2.57 12.18 -11.52
N PRO A 15 3.38 13.23 -11.80
CA PRO A 15 3.31 13.94 -13.09
C PRO A 15 3.57 13.05 -14.30
N ALA A 16 4.49 12.08 -14.17
CA ALA A 16 4.85 11.14 -15.25
C ALA A 16 4.82 9.71 -14.69
N PRO A 17 3.62 9.12 -14.51
CA PRO A 17 3.49 7.79 -13.93
C PRO A 17 4.03 6.71 -14.87
N GLU A 18 4.51 5.61 -14.28
CA GLU A 18 4.93 4.42 -15.02
C GLU A 18 3.71 3.74 -15.63
N VAL A 19 3.66 3.67 -16.96
CA VAL A 19 2.51 3.13 -17.70
C VAL A 19 2.23 1.67 -17.34
N ARG A 20 3.26 0.86 -17.13
CA ARG A 20 3.12 -0.55 -16.74
C ARG A 20 2.32 -0.72 -15.44
N VAL A 21 2.54 0.18 -14.50
CA VAL A 21 1.86 0.17 -13.20
C VAL A 21 0.39 0.55 -13.37
N ILE A 22 0.12 1.59 -14.16
CA ILE A 22 -1.25 2.00 -14.45
C ILE A 22 -2.02 0.87 -15.12
N ASP A 23 -1.45 0.25 -16.14
CA ASP A 23 -2.07 -0.86 -16.86
C ASP A 23 -2.33 -2.04 -15.92
N TRP A 24 -1.39 -2.34 -15.05
CA TRP A 24 -1.55 -3.42 -14.08
C TRP A 24 -2.70 -3.15 -13.09
N ILE A 25 -2.82 -1.91 -12.59
CA ILE A 25 -3.89 -1.55 -11.65
C ILE A 25 -5.26 -1.68 -12.32
N ASP A 26 -5.36 -1.35 -13.61
CA ASP A 26 -6.62 -1.38 -14.35
C ASP A 26 -7.05 -2.79 -14.76
N GLU A 27 -6.15 -3.76 -14.73
CA GLU A 27 -6.42 -5.12 -15.23
C GLU A 27 -7.30 -5.96 -14.29
N PRO A 28 -7.01 -6.09 -12.97
CA PRO A 28 -7.84 -6.91 -12.11
C PRO A 28 -9.17 -6.23 -11.77
N PRO A 29 -10.20 -7.02 -11.41
CA PRO A 29 -11.44 -6.42 -10.92
C PRO A 29 -11.18 -5.54 -9.70
N LEU A 30 -11.77 -4.35 -9.68
CA LEU A 30 -11.57 -3.37 -8.61
C LEU A 30 -11.91 -3.96 -7.22
N GLU A 31 -12.93 -4.79 -7.14
CA GLU A 31 -13.37 -5.44 -5.91
C GLU A 31 -12.35 -6.42 -5.31
N THR A 32 -11.29 -6.75 -6.04
CA THR A 32 -10.19 -7.59 -5.54
C THR A 32 -9.02 -6.79 -4.97
N LEU A 33 -9.06 -5.46 -5.10
CA LEU A 33 -8.01 -4.55 -4.67
C LEU A 33 -8.41 -3.85 -3.39
N TYR A 34 -7.53 -3.87 -2.39
CA TYR A 34 -7.76 -3.32 -1.05
C TYR A 34 -6.64 -2.37 -0.66
N LEU A 35 -6.96 -1.45 0.23
CA LEU A 35 -5.98 -0.59 0.91
C LEU A 35 -5.96 -0.90 2.39
N SER A 36 -4.83 -0.62 3.05
CA SER A 36 -4.82 -0.52 4.51
C SER A 36 -5.12 0.92 4.94
N ALA A 37 -5.64 1.08 6.14
CA ALA A 37 -5.81 2.40 6.74
C ALA A 37 -4.47 3.14 6.88
N ILE A 38 -3.37 2.41 7.06
CA ILE A 38 -2.02 2.97 7.10
C ILE A 38 -1.69 3.64 5.77
N THR A 39 -1.98 2.97 4.66
CA THR A 39 -1.78 3.55 3.31
C THR A 39 -2.59 4.83 3.13
N VAL A 40 -3.85 4.84 3.55
CA VAL A 40 -4.67 6.05 3.49
C VAL A 40 -4.04 7.18 4.31
N ALA A 41 -3.55 6.88 5.52
CA ALA A 41 -2.86 7.86 6.36
C ALA A 41 -1.61 8.41 5.68
N GLU A 42 -0.80 7.55 5.07
CA GLU A 42 0.41 7.98 4.36
C GLU A 42 0.09 8.87 3.16
N LEU A 43 -0.94 8.52 2.38
CA LEU A 43 -1.37 9.32 1.23
C LEU A 43 -1.87 10.69 1.67
N ARG A 44 -2.70 10.74 2.71
CA ARG A 44 -3.20 12.00 3.27
C ARG A 44 -2.08 12.86 3.85
N ALA A 45 -1.15 12.25 4.57
CA ALA A 45 0.01 12.95 5.11
C ALA A 45 0.90 13.52 4.00
N GLY A 46 1.13 12.74 2.94
CA GLY A 46 1.91 13.19 1.79
C GLY A 46 1.33 14.44 1.13
N VAL A 47 0.01 14.53 1.01
CA VAL A 47 -0.66 15.73 0.50
C VAL A 47 -0.59 16.88 1.51
N ALA A 48 -0.89 16.62 2.78
CA ALA A 48 -0.93 17.63 3.83
C ALA A 48 0.41 18.31 4.06
N LEU A 49 1.52 17.58 3.84
CA LEU A 49 2.87 18.10 4.05
C LEU A 49 3.40 18.93 2.87
N LEU A 50 2.68 18.97 1.75
CA LEU A 50 3.05 19.84 0.64
C LEU A 50 2.83 21.32 1.02
N PRO A 51 3.65 22.24 0.45
CA PRO A 51 3.40 23.68 0.65
C PRO A 51 2.00 24.06 0.18
N ALA A 52 1.37 25.01 0.88
CA ALA A 52 0.07 25.53 0.47
C ALA A 52 0.15 26.07 -0.97
N GLY A 53 -0.82 25.73 -1.81
CA GLY A 53 -0.84 26.13 -3.19
C GLY A 53 -1.67 25.23 -4.07
N LYS A 54 -1.59 25.49 -5.36
CA LYS A 54 -2.41 24.81 -6.38
C LYS A 54 -2.12 23.31 -6.45
N ARG A 55 -0.86 22.92 -6.37
CA ARG A 55 -0.48 21.51 -6.43
C ARG A 55 -1.09 20.69 -5.29
N ARG A 56 -1.01 21.21 -4.06
CA ARG A 56 -1.61 20.56 -2.91
C ARG A 56 -3.12 20.42 -3.06
N SER A 57 -3.78 21.49 -3.51
CA SER A 57 -5.23 21.49 -3.72
C SER A 57 -5.65 20.47 -4.78
N ILE A 58 -4.93 20.38 -5.89
CA ILE A 58 -5.22 19.42 -6.97
C ILE A 58 -5.03 17.98 -6.47
N LEU A 59 -3.92 17.69 -5.77
CA LEU A 59 -3.66 16.36 -5.25
C LEU A 59 -4.67 15.96 -4.17
N HIS A 60 -5.05 16.91 -3.31
CA HIS A 60 -6.10 16.68 -2.31
C HIS A 60 -7.43 16.29 -2.98
N GLU A 61 -7.86 17.05 -3.99
CA GLU A 61 -9.07 16.74 -4.74
C GLU A 61 -9.01 15.36 -5.40
N ASN A 62 -7.90 15.05 -6.06
CA ASN A 62 -7.73 13.76 -6.72
C ASN A 62 -7.78 12.61 -5.72
N LEU A 63 -7.09 12.74 -4.60
CA LEU A 63 -7.08 11.70 -3.58
C LEU A 63 -8.47 11.50 -2.96
N GLU A 64 -9.09 12.58 -2.45
CA GLU A 64 -10.32 12.48 -1.67
C GLU A 64 -11.55 12.19 -2.54
N LYS A 65 -11.59 12.67 -3.78
CA LYS A 65 -12.80 12.58 -4.62
C LYS A 65 -12.71 11.55 -5.74
N ARG A 66 -11.50 11.11 -6.12
CA ARG A 66 -11.33 10.16 -7.23
C ARG A 66 -10.70 8.84 -6.82
N VAL A 67 -9.69 8.87 -5.96
CA VAL A 67 -8.97 7.65 -5.57
C VAL A 67 -9.67 6.92 -4.44
N LEU A 68 -9.82 7.57 -3.29
CA LEU A 68 -10.37 6.93 -2.09
C LEU A 68 -11.81 6.40 -2.28
N PRO A 69 -12.71 7.09 -2.99
CA PRO A 69 -14.05 6.56 -3.22
C PRO A 69 -14.08 5.21 -3.94
N MET A 70 -13.07 4.90 -4.75
CA MET A 70 -12.98 3.59 -5.43
C MET A 70 -12.80 2.44 -4.44
N PHE A 71 -12.32 2.71 -3.24
CA PHE A 71 -12.02 1.69 -2.23
C PHE A 71 -13.00 1.68 -1.05
N VAL A 72 -14.15 2.34 -1.17
CA VAL A 72 -15.17 2.31 -0.12
C VAL A 72 -15.54 0.87 0.20
N GLY A 73 -15.50 0.51 1.50
CA GLY A 73 -15.72 -0.86 1.96
C GLY A 73 -14.52 -1.80 1.80
N ARG A 74 -13.42 -1.31 1.24
CA ARG A 74 -12.20 -2.11 1.02
C ARG A 74 -10.94 -1.44 1.55
N VAL A 75 -11.08 -0.65 2.61
CA VAL A 75 -9.98 -0.14 3.41
C VAL A 75 -9.95 -0.92 4.71
N LEU A 76 -8.87 -1.67 4.92
CA LEU A 76 -8.74 -2.57 6.07
C LEU A 76 -8.06 -1.87 7.24
N PRO A 77 -8.61 -1.99 8.46
CA PRO A 77 -7.98 -1.40 9.64
C PRO A 77 -6.78 -2.21 10.13
N PHE A 78 -5.91 -1.56 10.88
CA PHE A 78 -4.94 -2.25 11.72
C PHE A 78 -5.63 -2.57 13.04
N ASP A 79 -6.21 -3.75 13.13
CA ASP A 79 -7.00 -4.19 14.28
C ASP A 79 -6.21 -5.13 15.20
N MET A 80 -6.90 -5.72 16.18
CA MET A 80 -6.25 -6.58 17.17
C MET A 80 -5.59 -7.81 16.53
N ALA A 81 -6.20 -8.40 15.51
CA ALA A 81 -5.61 -9.54 14.78
C ALA A 81 -4.29 -9.15 14.11
N CYS A 82 -4.18 -7.92 13.63
CA CYS A 82 -2.95 -7.42 13.00
C CYS A 82 -1.81 -7.30 14.00
N THR A 83 -2.06 -7.13 15.29
CA THR A 83 -1.00 -7.01 16.29
C THR A 83 -0.18 -8.27 16.42
N ASN A 84 -0.80 -9.46 16.38
CA ASN A 84 -0.09 -10.73 16.38
C ASN A 84 0.73 -10.90 15.11
N ALA A 85 0.13 -10.64 13.96
CA ALA A 85 0.81 -10.71 12.67
C ALA A 85 2.04 -9.78 12.67
N TYR A 86 1.89 -8.57 13.17
CA TYR A 86 2.98 -7.59 13.30
C TYR A 86 4.14 -8.15 14.12
N ALA A 87 3.85 -8.67 15.31
CA ALA A 87 4.89 -9.20 16.19
C ALA A 87 5.64 -10.38 15.55
N GLU A 88 4.92 -11.30 14.93
CA GLU A 88 5.51 -12.47 14.28
C GLU A 88 6.36 -12.11 13.07
N LEU A 89 5.86 -11.24 12.18
CA LEU A 89 6.63 -10.85 11.00
C LEU A 89 7.86 -10.03 11.36
N LEU A 90 7.77 -9.18 12.39
CA LEU A 90 8.92 -8.39 12.85
C LEU A 90 10.03 -9.30 13.38
N ALA A 91 9.67 -10.33 14.17
CA ALA A 91 10.62 -11.32 14.66
C ALA A 91 11.27 -12.09 13.49
N LYS A 92 10.49 -12.46 12.49
CA LYS A 92 10.96 -13.16 11.29
C LYS A 92 11.94 -12.31 10.49
N VAL A 93 11.63 -11.04 10.26
CA VAL A 93 12.48 -10.11 9.52
C VAL A 93 13.81 -9.90 10.25
N ARG A 94 13.78 -9.70 11.56
CA ARG A 94 14.99 -9.53 12.37
C ARG A 94 15.83 -10.80 12.41
N ALA A 95 15.21 -11.97 12.52
CA ALA A 95 15.93 -13.25 12.50
C ALA A 95 16.65 -13.48 11.17
N ALA A 96 16.12 -12.92 10.08
CA ALA A 96 16.75 -12.96 8.75
C ALA A 96 17.87 -11.91 8.60
N GLY A 97 18.17 -11.12 9.63
CA GLY A 97 19.18 -10.06 9.56
C GLY A 97 18.75 -8.86 8.72
N ARG A 98 17.46 -8.64 8.57
CA ARG A 98 16.90 -7.58 7.72
C ARG A 98 16.13 -6.57 8.55
N GLY A 99 15.75 -5.46 7.90
CA GLY A 99 14.91 -4.43 8.48
C GLY A 99 13.67 -4.19 7.66
N ILE A 100 12.67 -3.62 8.31
CA ILE A 100 11.45 -3.13 7.70
C ILE A 100 11.01 -1.90 8.48
N ASP A 101 10.61 -0.82 7.78
CA ASP A 101 10.12 0.35 8.49
C ASP A 101 8.74 0.08 9.11
N THR A 102 8.36 0.91 10.08
CA THR A 102 7.15 0.68 10.87
C THR A 102 5.88 0.70 10.02
N ALA A 103 5.78 1.64 9.07
CA ALA A 103 4.60 1.73 8.21
C ALA A 103 4.46 0.49 7.33
N ASP A 104 5.55 0.05 6.70
CA ASP A 104 5.56 -1.17 5.89
C ASP A 104 5.26 -2.41 6.73
N ALA A 105 5.78 -2.49 7.95
CA ALA A 105 5.47 -3.58 8.86
C ALA A 105 3.99 -3.63 9.21
N CYS A 106 3.37 -2.48 9.44
CA CYS A 106 1.93 -2.41 9.70
C CYS A 106 1.09 -2.82 8.48
N ILE A 107 1.49 -2.38 7.29
CA ILE A 107 0.83 -2.78 6.04
C ILE A 107 0.97 -4.28 5.82
N ALA A 108 2.17 -4.81 6.01
CA ALA A 108 2.42 -6.25 5.91
C ALA A 108 1.57 -7.05 6.90
N ALA A 109 1.44 -6.56 8.14
CA ALA A 109 0.62 -7.20 9.16
C ALA A 109 -0.86 -7.25 8.78
N VAL A 110 -1.38 -6.19 8.17
CA VAL A 110 -2.76 -6.17 7.67
C VAL A 110 -2.94 -7.23 6.58
N ALA A 111 -1.99 -7.35 5.65
CA ALA A 111 -2.05 -8.37 4.61
C ALA A 111 -1.98 -9.79 5.18
N VAL A 112 -1.07 -10.05 6.12
CA VAL A 112 -0.94 -11.37 6.76
C VAL A 112 -2.23 -11.73 7.49
N ALA A 113 -2.77 -10.83 8.30
CA ALA A 113 -3.97 -11.09 9.09
C ALA A 113 -5.20 -11.37 8.23
N ASN A 114 -5.25 -10.85 7.02
CA ASN A 114 -6.36 -11.03 6.09
C ASN A 114 -6.10 -12.10 5.02
N GLY A 115 -4.92 -12.69 4.98
CA GLY A 115 -4.57 -13.71 3.99
C GLY A 115 -4.41 -13.15 2.58
N PHE A 116 -3.96 -11.91 2.43
CA PHE A 116 -3.84 -11.22 1.15
C PHE A 116 -2.40 -11.22 0.65
N SER A 117 -2.25 -11.19 -0.67
CA SER A 117 -0.98 -10.84 -1.33
C SER A 117 -0.78 -9.32 -1.27
N VAL A 118 0.45 -8.87 -1.47
CA VAL A 118 0.79 -7.44 -1.50
C VAL A 118 1.34 -7.09 -2.86
N ALA A 119 0.88 -5.99 -3.43
CA ALA A 119 1.48 -5.38 -4.60
C ALA A 119 2.32 -4.18 -4.16
N THR A 120 3.61 -4.20 -4.49
CA THR A 120 4.56 -3.18 -4.05
C THR A 120 5.79 -3.13 -4.95
N ARG A 121 6.46 -1.98 -4.95
CA ARG A 121 7.78 -1.83 -5.56
C ARG A 121 8.89 -2.36 -4.67
N ASP A 122 8.74 -2.22 -3.35
CA ASP A 122 9.73 -2.63 -2.34
C ASP A 122 9.48 -4.07 -1.90
N THR A 123 9.88 -5.02 -2.74
CA THR A 123 9.52 -6.43 -2.56
C THR A 123 10.23 -7.11 -1.40
N GLY A 124 11.50 -6.76 -1.16
CA GLY A 124 12.36 -7.46 -0.20
C GLY A 124 11.77 -7.62 1.20
N PRO A 125 11.40 -6.53 1.90
CA PRO A 125 10.87 -6.63 3.26
C PRO A 125 9.58 -7.47 3.33
N PHE A 126 8.70 -7.33 2.37
CA PHE A 126 7.44 -8.08 2.34
C PHE A 126 7.66 -9.57 2.06
N GLN A 127 8.59 -9.91 1.17
CA GLN A 127 8.96 -11.30 0.93
C GLN A 127 9.58 -11.93 2.17
N THR A 128 10.48 -11.22 2.84
CA THR A 128 11.10 -11.70 4.08
C THR A 128 10.05 -11.92 5.16
N ALA A 129 8.99 -11.10 5.20
CA ALA A 129 7.87 -11.27 6.11
C ALA A 129 6.98 -12.48 5.77
N GLY A 130 7.21 -13.15 4.64
CA GLY A 130 6.51 -14.37 4.26
C GLY A 130 5.29 -14.16 3.37
N LEU A 131 5.13 -12.95 2.82
CA LEU A 131 4.01 -12.63 1.93
C LEU A 131 4.29 -13.02 0.49
N THR A 132 3.24 -13.34 -0.25
CA THR A 132 3.28 -13.36 -1.71
C THR A 132 3.27 -11.93 -2.22
N VAL A 133 4.26 -11.57 -3.03
CA VAL A 133 4.48 -10.19 -3.46
C VAL A 133 4.41 -10.11 -4.98
N ILE A 134 3.71 -9.07 -5.46
CA ILE A 134 3.62 -8.74 -6.88
C ILE A 134 4.31 -7.38 -7.08
N ASN A 135 5.21 -7.29 -8.06
CA ASN A 135 5.86 -6.02 -8.41
C ASN A 135 5.44 -5.57 -9.81
N PRO A 136 4.44 -4.67 -9.93
CA PRO A 136 3.96 -4.21 -11.24
C PRO A 136 4.99 -3.43 -12.06
N TRP A 137 6.09 -2.98 -11.44
CA TRP A 137 7.19 -2.34 -12.16
C TRP A 137 8.06 -3.34 -12.92
N LYS A 138 8.04 -4.64 -12.55
CA LYS A 138 8.94 -5.66 -13.11
C LYS A 138 8.26 -6.94 -13.59
N ASP A 139 7.22 -7.40 -12.88
CA ASP A 139 6.70 -8.77 -13.05
C ASP A 139 5.59 -8.87 -14.11
N VAL A 140 5.28 -7.77 -14.76
CA VAL A 140 4.18 -7.69 -15.72
C VAL A 140 4.58 -7.10 -17.05
#